data_fe7ffe19e7e60125b5e10076f5cd0b14
#
_entry.id   fe7ffe19e7e60125b5e10076f5cd0b14
#
_cell.length_a   1.000
_cell.length_b   1.000
_cell.length_c   1.000
_cell.angle_alpha   90.00
_cell.angle_beta   90.00
_cell.angle_gamma   90.00
#
_symmetry.space_group_name_H-M   'P 1'
#
loop_
_entity.id
_entity.type
_entity.pdbx_description
1 polymer ?
#
loop_
_entity_poly.entity_id
_entity_poly.type
_entity_poly.pdbx_seq_one_letter_code
_entity_poly.pdbx_strand_id
1 'polypeptide(L)'
;GQNLIGTELREALGLIRTQELLAARKIDGGSQFFTMANDFGYSKNPDETLSIWDRKQVLDQTKARIQEFKPDIIINRFNSQSAGRTHGHHTASAMISEWAFDQLNADQNAWHPKRLFHNTSWYFYGSKENFEKANKRGMLAIDMGVFDPLSGKTNSQIAALSRSQHKSQGFGSAPAMGERSEYLEL
;
A
#
# COMPACT_ATOMS: atom_id res chain seq x y z
N GLY A 1 14.60 9.38 4.33
CA GLY A 1 14.60 7.91 4.31
C GLY A 1 16.01 7.35 4.46
N GLN A 2 16.11 6.06 4.77
CA GLN A 2 17.39 5.34 4.89
C GLN A 2 17.77 4.74 3.52
N ASN A 3 19.05 4.86 3.13
CA ASN A 3 19.62 4.20 1.98
C ASN A 3 20.64 3.15 2.47
N LEU A 4 20.35 1.86 2.20
CA LEU A 4 21.20 0.75 2.66
C LEU A 4 22.31 0.37 1.69
N ILE A 5 22.35 0.96 0.50
CA ILE A 5 23.30 0.61 -0.56
C ILE A 5 24.09 1.81 -1.10
N GLY A 6 23.88 3.00 -0.58
CA GLY A 6 24.55 4.21 -1.03
C GLY A 6 24.49 5.33 -0.01
N THR A 7 25.03 6.47 -0.37
CA THR A 7 25.11 7.68 0.48
C THR A 7 24.03 8.72 0.15
N GLU A 8 23.26 8.48 -0.91
CA GLU A 8 22.23 9.40 -1.38
C GLU A 8 21.11 9.52 -0.37
N LEU A 9 20.72 10.74 -0.06
CA LEU A 9 19.63 11.11 0.83
C LEU A 9 18.71 12.12 0.16
N ARG A 10 17.58 12.41 0.78
CA ARG A 10 16.60 13.41 0.37
C ARG A 10 16.18 13.23 -1.10
N GLU A 11 16.31 14.26 -1.92
CA GLU A 11 15.85 14.30 -3.31
C GLU A 11 16.57 13.24 -4.18
N ALA A 12 17.87 13.06 -3.98
CA ALA A 12 18.65 12.04 -4.71
C ALA A 12 18.15 10.62 -4.38
N LEU A 13 17.86 10.34 -3.11
CA LEU A 13 17.26 9.06 -2.72
C LEU A 13 15.83 8.93 -3.26
N GLY A 14 15.07 10.01 -3.32
CA GLY A 14 13.73 10.05 -3.92
C GLY A 14 13.75 9.62 -5.39
N LEU A 15 14.72 10.10 -6.17
CA LEU A 15 14.92 9.68 -7.57
C LEU A 15 15.26 8.18 -7.67
N ILE A 16 16.17 7.69 -6.82
CA ILE A 16 16.53 6.27 -6.78
C ILE A 16 15.29 5.42 -6.48
N ARG A 17 14.53 5.75 -5.45
CA ARG A 17 13.33 5.01 -5.05
C ARG A 17 12.22 5.06 -6.10
N THR A 18 12.11 6.15 -6.82
CA THR A 18 11.19 6.23 -7.97
C THR A 18 11.58 5.20 -9.04
N GLN A 19 12.86 5.09 -9.37
CA GLN A 19 13.33 4.09 -10.37
C GLN A 19 13.16 2.66 -9.86
N GLU A 20 13.42 2.40 -8.58
CA GLU A 20 13.16 1.10 -7.95
C GLU A 20 11.69 0.72 -8.03
N LEU A 21 10.79 1.67 -7.75
CA LEU A 21 9.36 1.45 -7.82
C LEU A 21 8.87 1.19 -9.25
N LEU A 22 9.39 1.93 -10.23
CA LEU A 22 9.08 1.69 -11.64
C LEU A 22 9.64 0.34 -12.13
N ALA A 23 10.80 -0.10 -11.62
CA ALA A 23 11.33 -1.43 -11.90
C ALA A 23 10.43 -2.53 -11.28
N ALA A 24 9.91 -2.31 -10.07
CA ALA A 24 8.94 -3.21 -9.43
C ALA A 24 7.66 -3.33 -10.29
N ARG A 25 7.13 -2.21 -10.80
CA ARG A 25 5.93 -2.20 -11.67
C ARG A 25 6.13 -2.97 -12.98
N LYS A 26 7.33 -3.01 -13.52
CA LYS A 26 7.64 -3.84 -14.71
C LYS A 26 7.53 -5.34 -14.42
N ILE A 27 7.69 -5.74 -13.18
CA ILE A 27 7.60 -7.15 -12.76
C ILE A 27 6.15 -7.55 -12.46
N ASP A 28 5.43 -6.72 -11.71
CA ASP A 28 4.06 -7.02 -11.28
C ASP A 28 2.99 -6.48 -12.22
N GLY A 29 3.37 -5.73 -13.26
CA GLY A 29 2.44 -5.19 -14.27
C GLY A 29 1.57 -4.03 -13.81
N GLY A 30 1.82 -3.50 -12.60
CA GLY A 30 1.06 -2.38 -12.06
C GLY A 30 1.40 -1.04 -12.72
N SER A 31 0.45 -0.12 -12.74
CA SER A 31 0.68 1.29 -13.05
C SER A 31 1.03 2.06 -11.78
N GLN A 32 1.94 3.05 -11.90
CA GLN A 32 2.38 3.85 -10.77
C GLN A 32 1.92 5.29 -10.91
N PHE A 33 1.29 5.79 -9.85
CA PHE A 33 0.94 7.18 -9.68
C PHE A 33 1.59 7.74 -8.42
N PHE A 34 1.84 9.04 -8.42
CA PHE A 34 2.42 9.74 -7.28
C PHE A 34 1.53 10.93 -6.90
N THR A 35 1.56 11.27 -5.63
CA THR A 35 1.11 12.56 -5.11
C THR A 35 2.33 13.41 -4.76
N MET A 36 2.12 14.67 -4.43
CA MET A 36 3.17 15.56 -3.94
C MET A 36 3.51 15.37 -2.45
N ALA A 37 2.94 14.36 -1.79
CA ALA A 37 3.20 14.09 -0.39
C ALA A 37 4.71 13.94 -0.14
N ASN A 38 5.27 14.80 0.71
CA ASN A 38 6.69 14.86 0.97
C ASN A 38 7.13 13.77 1.96
N ASP A 39 8.22 13.06 1.66
CA ASP A 39 8.88 12.18 2.63
C ASP A 39 9.76 13.01 3.57
N PHE A 40 9.40 13.07 4.84
CA PHE A 40 10.13 13.79 5.88
C PHE A 40 10.74 12.88 6.96
N GLY A 41 10.74 11.57 6.73
CA GLY A 41 11.30 10.58 7.64
C GLY A 41 10.24 9.90 8.50
N TYR A 42 10.57 9.60 9.77
CA TYR A 42 9.66 8.88 10.66
C TYR A 42 8.59 9.80 11.25
N SER A 43 7.36 9.33 11.29
CA SER A 43 6.23 9.95 11.98
C SER A 43 5.58 8.95 12.93
N LYS A 44 5.24 9.39 14.15
CA LYS A 44 4.59 8.54 15.16
C LYS A 44 3.09 8.36 14.94
N ASN A 45 2.45 9.41 14.45
CA ASN A 45 0.99 9.45 14.33
C ASN A 45 0.55 10.18 13.04
N PRO A 46 -0.68 9.97 12.59
CA PRO A 46 -1.18 10.57 11.36
C PRO A 46 -1.33 12.09 11.43
N ASP A 47 -1.59 12.67 12.61
CA ASP A 47 -1.78 14.12 12.73
C ASP A 47 -0.48 14.87 12.43
N GLU A 48 0.66 14.35 12.91
CA GLU A 48 1.98 14.85 12.57
C GLU A 48 2.21 14.80 11.05
N THR A 49 1.90 13.67 10.42
CA THR A 49 2.02 13.52 8.98
C THR A 49 1.15 14.50 8.22
N LEU A 50 -0.12 14.59 8.59
CA LEU A 50 -1.12 15.46 7.93
C LEU A 50 -0.87 16.95 8.19
N SER A 51 -0.10 17.32 9.23
CA SER A 51 0.34 18.70 9.45
C SER A 51 1.48 19.11 8.51
N ILE A 52 2.31 18.16 8.08
CA ILE A 52 3.45 18.37 7.18
C ILE A 52 3.02 18.26 5.72
N TRP A 53 2.18 17.28 5.41
CA TRP A 53 1.57 17.18 4.10
C TRP A 53 0.51 18.28 3.93
N ASP A 54 0.44 18.89 2.78
CA ASP A 54 -0.75 19.67 2.42
C ASP A 54 -1.91 18.70 2.22
N ARG A 55 -2.66 18.46 3.31
CA ARG A 55 -3.76 17.50 3.35
C ARG A 55 -4.75 17.71 2.21
N LYS A 56 -5.10 18.97 1.91
CA LYS A 56 -6.07 19.28 0.86
C LYS A 56 -5.52 18.92 -0.51
N GLN A 57 -4.28 19.32 -0.80
CA GLN A 57 -3.67 19.02 -2.09
C GLN A 57 -3.46 17.52 -2.28
N VAL A 58 -2.98 16.79 -1.27
CA VAL A 58 -2.76 15.34 -1.36
C VAL A 58 -4.09 14.61 -1.56
N LEU A 59 -5.16 15.02 -0.87
CA LEU A 59 -6.50 14.48 -1.05
C LEU A 59 -7.04 14.74 -2.47
N ASP A 60 -6.92 15.98 -2.96
CA ASP A 60 -7.39 16.35 -4.30
C ASP A 60 -6.61 15.58 -5.40
N GLN A 61 -5.31 15.41 -5.23
CA GLN A 61 -4.51 14.59 -6.14
C GLN A 61 -4.90 13.12 -6.09
N THR A 62 -5.19 12.57 -4.90
CA THR A 62 -5.65 11.19 -4.75
C THR A 62 -6.98 10.99 -5.48
N LYS A 63 -7.94 11.91 -5.30
CA LYS A 63 -9.20 11.89 -6.06
C LYS A 63 -8.97 11.96 -7.57
N ALA A 64 -8.08 12.84 -8.01
CA ALA A 64 -7.75 12.96 -9.43
C ALA A 64 -7.17 11.66 -10.01
N ARG A 65 -6.29 10.97 -9.28
CA ARG A 65 -5.76 9.66 -9.71
C ARG A 65 -6.83 8.58 -9.75
N ILE A 66 -7.74 8.55 -8.78
CA ILE A 66 -8.89 7.63 -8.79
C ILE A 66 -9.81 7.92 -10.01
N GLN A 67 -10.08 9.18 -10.30
CA GLN A 67 -10.89 9.57 -11.47
C GLN A 67 -10.22 9.22 -12.80
N GLU A 68 -8.91 9.32 -12.88
CA GLU A 68 -8.12 8.98 -14.08
C GLU A 68 -8.06 7.45 -14.28
N PHE A 69 -7.74 6.71 -13.23
CA PHE A 69 -7.56 5.26 -13.29
C PHE A 69 -8.88 4.49 -13.30
N LYS A 70 -9.92 5.03 -12.68
CA LYS A 70 -11.27 4.45 -12.56
C LYS A 70 -11.28 3.04 -11.96
N PRO A 71 -10.71 2.81 -10.77
CA PRO A 71 -10.70 1.50 -10.16
C PRO A 71 -12.11 1.10 -9.69
N ASP A 72 -12.46 -0.19 -9.82
CA ASP A 72 -13.65 -0.74 -9.17
C ASP A 72 -13.44 -0.94 -7.67
N ILE A 73 -12.21 -1.27 -7.27
CA ILE A 73 -11.83 -1.61 -5.90
C ILE A 73 -10.59 -0.82 -5.51
N ILE A 74 -10.59 -0.30 -4.29
CA ILE A 74 -9.43 0.30 -3.64
C ILE A 74 -8.98 -0.63 -2.52
N ILE A 75 -7.68 -0.91 -2.43
CA ILE A 75 -7.09 -1.70 -1.35
C ILE A 75 -6.01 -0.87 -0.67
N ASN A 76 -6.25 -0.50 0.57
CA ASN A 76 -5.26 0.13 1.42
C ASN A 76 -4.34 -0.92 2.04
N ARG A 77 -3.05 -0.65 2.16
CA ARG A 77 -2.12 -1.56 2.87
C ARG A 77 -2.35 -1.55 4.38
N PHE A 78 -2.82 -0.44 4.92
CA PHE A 78 -3.11 -0.23 6.34
C PHE A 78 -4.51 0.34 6.50
N ASN A 79 -5.09 0.24 7.69
CA ASN A 79 -6.35 0.87 7.98
C ASN A 79 -6.17 2.22 8.71
N SER A 80 -7.16 3.09 8.62
CA SER A 80 -7.13 4.41 9.24
C SER A 80 -7.18 4.39 10.77
N GLN A 81 -7.55 3.26 11.37
CA GLN A 81 -7.64 3.05 12.82
C GLN A 81 -6.33 2.53 13.43
N SER A 82 -5.27 2.42 12.65
CA SER A 82 -3.98 1.85 13.09
C SER A 82 -3.03 2.87 13.74
N ALA A 83 -3.52 4.05 14.12
CA ALA A 83 -2.73 5.07 14.82
C ALA A 83 -2.03 4.49 16.06
N GLY A 84 -0.74 4.77 16.19
CA GLY A 84 0.11 4.27 17.27
C GLY A 84 0.59 2.82 17.12
N ARG A 85 0.07 2.06 16.16
CA ARG A 85 0.50 0.67 15.85
C ARG A 85 1.42 0.58 14.65
N THR A 86 1.47 1.61 13.83
CA THR A 86 2.30 1.72 12.63
C THR A 86 2.76 3.16 12.45
N HIS A 87 3.59 3.42 11.43
CA HIS A 87 4.01 4.77 11.09
C HIS A 87 2.81 5.68 10.80
N GLY A 88 2.89 6.95 11.20
CA GLY A 88 1.89 7.96 10.91
C GLY A 88 1.58 8.10 9.41
N HIS A 89 2.61 7.97 8.55
CA HIS A 89 2.44 7.94 7.09
C HIS A 89 1.49 6.85 6.61
N HIS A 90 1.57 5.65 7.18
CA HIS A 90 0.72 4.52 6.80
C HIS A 90 -0.74 4.81 7.13
N THR A 91 -0.99 5.26 8.37
CA THR A 91 -2.33 5.63 8.82
C THR A 91 -2.87 6.85 8.06
N ALA A 92 -2.05 7.89 7.88
CA ALA A 92 -2.44 9.08 7.12
C ALA A 92 -2.78 8.76 5.66
N SER A 93 -2.02 7.86 5.01
CA SER A 93 -2.31 7.40 3.64
C SER A 93 -3.67 6.68 3.57
N ALA A 94 -3.98 5.83 4.55
CA ALA A 94 -5.28 5.17 4.64
C ALA A 94 -6.41 6.18 4.85
N MET A 95 -6.26 7.15 5.75
CA MET A 95 -7.24 8.22 5.97
C MET A 95 -7.50 9.04 4.70
N ILE A 96 -6.46 9.45 3.98
CA ILE A 96 -6.59 10.18 2.71
C ILE A 96 -7.37 9.33 1.68
N SER A 97 -7.06 8.04 1.60
CA SER A 97 -7.74 7.11 0.68
C SER A 97 -9.23 6.95 1.03
N GLU A 98 -9.57 6.80 2.30
CA GLU A 98 -10.96 6.72 2.77
C GLU A 98 -11.72 8.02 2.50
N TRP A 99 -11.14 9.18 2.83
CA TRP A 99 -11.79 10.47 2.53
C TRP A 99 -11.98 10.70 1.02
N ALA A 100 -11.03 10.24 0.19
CA ALA A 100 -11.19 10.31 -1.26
C ALA A 100 -12.33 9.40 -1.73
N PHE A 101 -12.41 8.18 -1.22
CA PHE A 101 -13.48 7.22 -1.49
C PHE A 101 -14.85 7.80 -1.13
N ASP A 102 -15.01 8.33 0.10
CA ASP A 102 -16.26 8.88 0.58
C ASP A 102 -16.70 10.10 -0.24
N GLN A 103 -15.78 11.04 -0.50
CA GLN A 103 -16.10 12.24 -1.28
C GLN A 103 -16.48 11.93 -2.72
N LEU A 104 -15.80 10.98 -3.36
CA LEU A 104 -16.12 10.57 -4.72
C LEU A 104 -17.45 9.83 -4.78
N ASN A 105 -17.78 9.00 -3.79
CA ASN A 105 -19.06 8.31 -3.74
C ASN A 105 -20.24 9.24 -3.38
N ALA A 106 -19.97 10.41 -2.82
CA ALA A 106 -20.97 11.46 -2.59
C ALA A 106 -21.19 12.38 -3.81
N ASP A 107 -20.27 12.40 -4.77
CA ASP A 107 -20.34 13.25 -5.97
C ASP A 107 -20.95 12.47 -7.14
N GLN A 108 -22.17 12.82 -7.53
CA GLN A 108 -22.92 12.16 -8.60
C GLN A 108 -22.25 12.22 -9.99
N ASN A 109 -21.29 13.13 -10.19
CA ASN A 109 -20.59 13.30 -11.47
C ASN A 109 -19.19 12.60 -11.48
N ALA A 110 -18.82 11.98 -10.38
CA ALA A 110 -17.52 11.34 -10.24
C ALA A 110 -17.57 9.84 -10.59
N TRP A 111 -16.40 9.24 -10.81
CA TRP A 111 -16.27 7.79 -10.80
C TRP A 111 -16.40 7.27 -9.36
N HIS A 112 -17.23 6.25 -9.18
CA HIS A 112 -17.53 5.66 -7.87
C HIS A 112 -16.83 4.30 -7.72
N PRO A 113 -15.71 4.20 -6.98
CA PRO A 113 -15.17 2.90 -6.59
C PRO A 113 -16.21 2.13 -5.78
N LYS A 114 -16.40 0.84 -6.07
CA LYS A 114 -17.48 0.03 -5.48
C LYS A 114 -17.15 -0.43 -4.05
N ARG A 115 -15.88 -0.65 -3.76
CA ARG A 115 -15.40 -1.17 -2.47
C ARG A 115 -14.06 -0.56 -2.11
N LEU A 116 -13.89 -0.33 -0.83
CA LEU A 116 -12.59 -0.03 -0.23
C LEU A 116 -12.29 -1.09 0.81
N PHE A 117 -11.16 -1.74 0.67
CA PHE A 117 -10.63 -2.71 1.60
C PHE A 117 -9.33 -2.22 2.22
N HIS A 118 -8.98 -2.76 3.36
CA HIS A 118 -7.61 -2.68 3.88
C HIS A 118 -7.05 -4.08 4.13
N ASN A 119 -5.76 -4.23 3.86
CA ASN A 119 -5.06 -5.48 4.08
C ASN A 119 -4.82 -5.66 5.58
N THR A 120 -5.13 -6.84 6.09
CA THR A 120 -4.94 -7.20 7.49
C THR A 120 -4.11 -8.46 7.65
N SER A 121 -3.53 -8.65 8.83
CA SER A 121 -2.72 -9.80 9.16
C SER A 121 -2.64 -9.98 10.67
N TRP A 122 -2.05 -11.09 11.11
CA TRP A 122 -1.79 -11.39 12.51
C TRP A 122 -1.11 -10.24 13.29
N TYR A 123 -0.33 -9.40 12.62
CA TYR A 123 0.35 -8.27 13.25
C TYR A 123 -0.62 -7.32 13.96
N PHE A 124 -1.78 -7.04 13.34
CA PHE A 124 -2.80 -6.16 13.92
C PHE A 124 -3.62 -6.82 15.04
N TYR A 125 -3.54 -8.15 15.16
CA TYR A 125 -4.18 -8.95 16.20
C TYR A 125 -3.23 -9.31 17.37
N GLY A 126 -1.99 -8.84 17.33
CA GLY A 126 -0.99 -9.04 18.35
C GLY A 126 -0.25 -10.38 18.27
N SER A 127 -0.89 -11.44 17.75
CA SER A 127 -0.25 -12.74 17.52
C SER A 127 -0.96 -13.55 16.45
N LYS A 128 -0.28 -14.57 15.89
CA LYS A 128 -0.88 -15.52 14.95
C LYS A 128 -2.05 -16.27 15.57
N GLU A 129 -1.92 -16.69 16.82
CA GLU A 129 -2.95 -17.42 17.54
C GLU A 129 -4.22 -16.57 17.71
N ASN A 130 -4.10 -15.30 18.07
CA ASN A 130 -5.22 -14.39 18.15
C ASN A 130 -5.89 -14.19 16.78
N PHE A 131 -5.09 -14.09 15.73
CA PHE A 131 -5.61 -13.96 14.38
C PHE A 131 -6.35 -15.22 13.90
N GLU A 132 -5.85 -16.40 14.26
CA GLU A 132 -6.53 -17.68 13.95
C GLU A 132 -7.90 -17.78 14.63
N LYS A 133 -7.99 -17.29 15.90
CA LYS A 133 -9.23 -17.25 16.66
C LYS A 133 -10.19 -16.11 16.28
N ALA A 134 -9.72 -15.13 15.49
CA ALA A 134 -10.54 -14.00 15.10
C ALA A 134 -11.73 -14.39 14.23
N ASN A 135 -12.81 -13.64 14.34
CA ASN A 135 -13.95 -13.80 13.46
C ASN A 135 -13.61 -13.27 12.06
N LYS A 136 -13.46 -14.19 11.10
CA LYS A 136 -13.07 -13.86 9.72
C LYS A 136 -14.26 -13.72 8.76
N ARG A 137 -15.50 -13.69 9.26
CA ARG A 137 -16.71 -13.63 8.40
C ARG A 137 -16.78 -12.38 7.51
N GLY A 138 -16.16 -11.27 7.95
CA GLY A 138 -16.07 -10.02 7.19
C GLY A 138 -14.80 -9.88 6.36
N MET A 139 -13.93 -10.91 6.35
CA MET A 139 -12.66 -10.89 5.63
C MET A 139 -12.76 -11.64 4.31
N LEU A 140 -12.15 -11.08 3.28
CA LEU A 140 -11.87 -11.77 2.03
C LEU A 140 -10.47 -12.37 2.11
N ALA A 141 -10.36 -13.68 1.96
CA ALA A 141 -9.07 -14.37 1.87
C ALA A 141 -8.69 -14.57 0.40
N ILE A 142 -7.47 -14.17 0.04
CA ILE A 142 -6.92 -14.30 -1.32
C ILE A 142 -5.68 -15.19 -1.23
N ASP A 143 -5.68 -16.33 -1.94
CA ASP A 143 -4.49 -17.18 -2.01
C ASP A 143 -3.44 -16.55 -2.93
N MET A 144 -2.29 -16.22 -2.37
CA MET A 144 -1.13 -15.69 -3.08
C MET A 144 -0.23 -16.81 -3.64
N GLY A 145 -0.53 -18.09 -3.36
CA GLY A 145 0.15 -19.24 -3.89
C GLY A 145 -0.33 -19.62 -5.30
N VAL A 146 -1.37 -18.97 -5.83
CA VAL A 146 -1.91 -19.25 -7.17
C VAL A 146 -0.83 -19.06 -8.23
N PHE A 147 -0.71 -20.07 -9.09
CA PHE A 147 0.23 -20.08 -10.20
C PHE A 147 -0.34 -19.36 -11.42
N ASP A 148 0.43 -18.42 -11.96
CA ASP A 148 0.13 -17.78 -13.23
C ASP A 148 0.86 -18.50 -14.37
N PRO A 149 0.14 -19.18 -15.28
CA PRO A 149 0.76 -19.94 -16.36
C PRO A 149 1.46 -19.05 -17.40
N LEU A 150 1.09 -17.79 -17.52
CA LEU A 150 1.69 -16.87 -18.49
C LEU A 150 3.09 -16.42 -18.04
N SER A 151 3.26 -16.13 -16.77
CA SER A 151 4.55 -15.75 -16.19
C SER A 151 5.39 -16.95 -15.74
N GLY A 152 4.78 -18.12 -15.59
CA GLY A 152 5.41 -19.32 -15.05
C GLY A 152 5.74 -19.20 -13.55
N LYS A 153 5.02 -18.36 -12.80
CA LYS A 153 5.30 -18.03 -11.39
C LYS A 153 4.02 -18.01 -10.56
N THR A 154 4.17 -18.20 -9.26
CA THR A 154 3.08 -17.89 -8.32
C THR A 154 3.04 -16.39 -8.03
N ASN A 155 1.88 -15.88 -7.58
CA ASN A 155 1.74 -14.49 -7.14
C ASN A 155 2.76 -14.15 -6.02
N SER A 156 3.03 -15.09 -5.11
CA SER A 156 4.06 -14.92 -4.07
C SER A 156 5.47 -14.75 -4.65
N GLN A 157 5.80 -15.46 -5.74
CA GLN A 157 7.09 -15.30 -6.43
C GLN A 157 7.16 -13.95 -7.16
N ILE A 158 6.10 -13.54 -7.84
CA ILE A 158 6.02 -12.22 -8.49
C ILE A 158 6.18 -11.11 -7.44
N ALA A 159 5.47 -11.20 -6.32
CA ALA A 159 5.57 -10.24 -5.21
C ALA A 159 7.00 -10.15 -4.63
N ALA A 160 7.68 -11.29 -4.46
CA ALA A 160 9.06 -11.32 -3.98
C ALA A 160 10.03 -10.67 -4.97
N LEU A 161 9.89 -10.93 -6.26
CA LEU A 161 10.69 -10.30 -7.32
C LEU A 161 10.46 -8.78 -7.40
N SER A 162 9.19 -8.36 -7.34
CA SER A 162 8.81 -6.93 -7.31
C SER A 162 9.42 -6.23 -6.09
N ARG A 163 9.24 -6.79 -4.88
CA ARG A 163 9.83 -6.26 -3.66
C ARG A 163 11.36 -6.17 -3.74
N SER A 164 12.02 -7.13 -4.37
CA SER A 164 13.48 -7.17 -4.51
C SER A 164 14.07 -6.06 -5.39
N GLN A 165 13.22 -5.28 -6.07
CA GLN A 165 13.66 -4.09 -6.80
C GLN A 165 13.96 -2.90 -5.88
N HIS A 166 13.44 -2.90 -4.65
CA HIS A 166 13.67 -1.84 -3.67
C HIS A 166 15.01 -2.00 -2.93
N LYS A 167 16.09 -1.98 -3.67
CA LYS A 167 17.46 -2.27 -3.20
C LYS A 167 17.94 -1.30 -2.13
N SER A 168 17.59 -0.02 -2.25
CA SER A 168 17.92 0.99 -1.24
C SER A 168 17.28 0.73 0.12
N GLN A 169 16.24 -0.13 0.18
CA GLN A 169 15.51 -0.47 1.40
C GLN A 169 15.84 -1.87 1.94
N GLY A 170 16.63 -2.67 1.23
CA GLY A 170 17.03 -4.01 1.66
C GLY A 170 17.49 -4.92 0.54
N PHE A 171 17.82 -6.14 0.90
CA PHE A 171 18.47 -7.13 -0.01
C PHE A 171 17.50 -8.03 -0.75
N GLY A 172 16.23 -7.68 -0.78
CA GLY A 172 15.22 -8.45 -1.45
C GLY A 172 14.37 -9.31 -0.51
N SER A 173 13.55 -10.15 -1.12
CA SER A 173 12.60 -11.01 -0.42
C SER A 173 12.63 -12.39 -1.02
N ALA A 174 12.73 -13.41 -0.18
CA ALA A 174 12.55 -14.79 -0.63
C ALA A 174 11.07 -15.04 -0.95
N PRO A 175 10.75 -15.76 -2.03
CA PRO A 175 9.38 -16.14 -2.34
C PRO A 175 8.86 -17.13 -1.30
N ALA A 176 7.61 -16.97 -0.90
CA ALA A 176 6.89 -18.01 -0.15
C ALA A 176 6.49 -19.13 -1.12
N MET A 177 6.51 -20.36 -0.62
CA MET A 177 6.08 -21.55 -1.36
C MET A 177 4.77 -22.08 -0.80
N GLY A 178 3.95 -22.65 -1.69
CA GLY A 178 2.66 -23.22 -1.33
C GLY A 178 1.56 -22.20 -1.12
N GLU A 179 0.43 -22.67 -0.58
CA GLU A 179 -0.73 -21.84 -0.27
C GLU A 179 -0.39 -20.77 0.77
N ARG A 180 -0.79 -19.55 0.50
CA ARG A 180 -0.59 -18.42 1.39
C ARG A 180 -1.70 -17.40 1.22
N SER A 181 -2.55 -17.29 2.22
CA SER A 181 -3.64 -16.33 2.20
C SER A 181 -3.21 -14.94 2.68
N GLU A 182 -3.56 -13.93 1.93
CA GLU A 182 -3.65 -12.53 2.37
C GLU A 182 -5.11 -12.20 2.67
N TYR A 183 -5.34 -11.36 3.66
CA TYR A 183 -6.69 -11.05 4.14
C TYR A 183 -7.00 -9.58 3.92
N LEU A 184 -8.23 -9.32 3.44
CA LEU A 184 -8.76 -7.98 3.24
C LEU A 184 -10.01 -7.80 4.10
N GLU A 185 -10.10 -6.68 4.81
CA GLU A 185 -11.28 -6.24 5.57
C GLU A 185 -11.94 -5.05 4.86
N LEU A 186 -13.28 -4.91 4.97
CA LEU A 186 -14.05 -3.75 4.50
C LEU A 186 -13.90 -2.57 5.44
#